data_c064a909947c093c5301216d33954a24
#
_entry.id   c064a909947c093c5301216d33954a24
#
_cell.length_a   1.000
_cell.length_b   1.000
_cell.length_c   1.000
_cell.angle_alpha   90.00
_cell.angle_beta   90.00
_cell.angle_gamma   90.00
#
_symmetry.space_group_name_H-M   'P 1'
#
loop_
_entity.id
_entity.type
_entity.pdbx_description
1 polymer ?
#
loop_
_entity_poly.entity_id
_entity_poly.type
_entity_poly.pdbx_seq_one_letter_code
_entity_poly.pdbx_strand_id
1 'polypeptide(L)'
;AAKAEITCQPVLQLLLAKNEQVAQKAKADAEASKKLREEAAAKGTFSIVDIPEKLAAGKIIETLIAPYKGKTILIDFWNTWCMPCRAAMKSIKPIKEEMKDIVYIYIADATSPIDKWNEMIPDIHGIHTRISNPQSAELGKQYNFDAIPTYVIIDKQGHKIYQHTGFPGIEALKEALTNANK
;
A
#
# COMPACT_ATOMS: atom_id res chain seq x y z
N ALA A 1 7.39 -48.19 -35.80
CA ALA A 1 6.38 -47.69 -34.87
C ALA A 1 6.44 -46.17 -34.84
N ALA A 2 5.48 -45.49 -35.52
CA ALA A 2 5.37 -44.01 -35.47
C ALA A 2 4.89 -43.61 -34.08
N LYS A 3 5.68 -42.79 -33.39
CA LYS A 3 5.22 -42.07 -32.21
C LYS A 3 4.16 -41.09 -32.67
N ALA A 4 2.92 -41.27 -32.27
CA ALA A 4 1.87 -40.28 -32.44
C ALA A 4 2.23 -39.08 -31.56
N GLU A 5 2.63 -37.98 -32.14
CA GLU A 5 2.66 -36.66 -31.47
C GLU A 5 1.22 -36.27 -31.15
N ILE A 6 0.85 -36.38 -29.90
CA ILE A 6 -0.42 -35.82 -29.41
C ILE A 6 -0.24 -34.30 -29.34
N THR A 7 -0.49 -33.64 -30.44
CA THR A 7 -0.57 -32.15 -30.47
C THR A 7 -1.90 -31.75 -29.83
N CYS A 8 -1.85 -31.33 -28.58
CA CYS A 8 -3.01 -30.87 -27.84
C CYS A 8 -3.38 -29.45 -28.29
N GLN A 9 -3.73 -29.28 -29.57
CA GLN A 9 -4.11 -28.01 -30.21
C GLN A 9 -5.14 -27.18 -29.40
N PRO A 10 -6.22 -27.80 -28.85
CA PRO A 10 -7.19 -27.06 -28.04
C PRO A 10 -6.59 -26.45 -26.76
N VAL A 11 -5.66 -27.13 -26.10
CA VAL A 11 -4.99 -26.63 -24.87
C VAL A 11 -4.07 -25.47 -25.22
N LEU A 12 -3.34 -25.58 -26.33
CA LEU A 12 -2.47 -24.49 -26.77
C LEU A 12 -3.28 -23.22 -27.11
N GLN A 13 -4.40 -23.35 -27.84
CA GLN A 13 -5.28 -22.24 -28.13
C GLN A 13 -5.87 -21.60 -26.86
N LEU A 14 -6.27 -22.42 -25.87
CA LEU A 14 -6.77 -21.94 -24.58
C LEU A 14 -5.69 -21.16 -23.81
N LEU A 15 -4.45 -21.66 -23.80
CA LEU A 15 -3.33 -20.97 -23.16
C LEU A 15 -2.98 -19.65 -23.85
N LEU A 16 -2.99 -19.60 -25.17
CA LEU A 16 -2.76 -18.37 -25.93
C LEU A 16 -3.85 -17.34 -25.66
N ALA A 17 -5.12 -17.75 -25.72
CA ALA A 17 -6.25 -16.85 -25.40
C ALA A 17 -6.17 -16.32 -23.96
N LYS A 18 -5.79 -17.16 -23.00
CA LYS A 18 -5.60 -16.75 -21.61
C LYS A 18 -4.44 -15.76 -21.45
N ASN A 19 -3.33 -15.99 -22.15
CA ASN A 19 -2.19 -15.07 -22.15
C ASN A 19 -2.56 -13.71 -22.76
N GLU A 20 -3.35 -13.69 -23.84
CA GLU A 20 -3.87 -12.45 -24.44
C GLU A 20 -4.78 -11.70 -23.47
N GLN A 21 -5.69 -12.39 -22.78
CA GLN A 21 -6.55 -11.79 -21.76
C GLN A 21 -5.73 -11.19 -20.60
N VAL A 22 -4.71 -11.89 -20.13
CA VAL A 22 -3.80 -11.39 -19.08
C VAL A 22 -3.06 -10.14 -19.55
N ALA A 23 -2.54 -10.16 -20.79
CA ALA A 23 -1.83 -9.02 -21.35
C ALA A 23 -2.75 -7.80 -21.58
N GLN A 24 -3.99 -8.03 -22.02
CA GLN A 24 -5.00 -6.97 -22.17
C GLN A 24 -5.38 -6.37 -20.81
N LYS A 25 -5.61 -7.23 -19.80
CA LYS A 25 -5.89 -6.77 -18.44
C LYS A 25 -4.73 -5.93 -17.88
N ALA A 26 -3.50 -6.40 -18.05
CA ALA A 26 -2.31 -5.66 -17.57
C ALA A 26 -2.18 -4.28 -18.23
N LYS A 27 -2.49 -4.15 -19.52
CA LYS A 27 -2.51 -2.86 -20.21
C LYS A 27 -3.62 -1.94 -19.68
N ALA A 28 -4.82 -2.47 -19.49
CA ALA A 28 -5.95 -1.70 -18.94
C ALA A 28 -5.64 -1.22 -17.49
N ASP A 29 -5.06 -2.08 -16.65
CA ASP A 29 -4.67 -1.74 -15.29
C ASP A 29 -3.57 -0.66 -15.27
N ALA A 30 -2.60 -0.72 -16.20
CA ALA A 30 -1.54 0.29 -16.34
C ALA A 30 -2.11 1.65 -16.77
N GLU A 31 -3.04 1.67 -17.72
CA GLU A 31 -3.69 2.90 -18.17
C GLU A 31 -4.57 3.52 -17.08
N ALA A 32 -5.33 2.70 -16.36
CA ALA A 32 -6.12 3.15 -15.21
C ALA A 32 -5.22 3.74 -14.11
N SER A 33 -4.10 3.10 -13.81
CA SER A 33 -3.13 3.60 -12.84
C SER A 33 -2.50 4.92 -13.28
N LYS A 34 -2.20 5.09 -14.57
CA LYS A 34 -1.67 6.36 -15.11
C LYS A 34 -2.68 7.49 -14.94
N LYS A 35 -3.94 7.28 -15.36
CA LYS A 35 -5.01 8.26 -15.22
C LYS A 35 -5.21 8.64 -13.74
N LEU A 36 -5.20 7.67 -12.84
CA LEU A 36 -5.32 7.90 -11.42
C LEU A 36 -4.20 8.79 -10.86
N ARG A 37 -2.96 8.61 -11.34
CA ARG A 37 -1.82 9.46 -10.94
C ARG A 37 -1.98 10.90 -11.42
N GLU A 38 -2.48 11.08 -12.63
CA GLU A 38 -2.77 12.41 -13.19
C GLU A 38 -3.86 13.11 -12.37
N GLU A 39 -4.92 12.38 -12.01
CA GLU A 39 -5.98 12.91 -11.13
C GLU A 39 -5.46 13.23 -9.71
N ALA A 40 -4.59 12.37 -9.15
CA ALA A 40 -3.97 12.60 -7.86
C ALA A 40 -3.13 13.88 -7.86
N ALA A 41 -2.31 14.06 -8.89
CA ALA A 41 -1.49 15.25 -9.07
C ALA A 41 -2.36 16.52 -9.20
N ALA A 42 -3.49 16.43 -9.90
CA ALA A 42 -4.41 17.56 -10.08
C ALA A 42 -5.18 17.92 -8.80
N LYS A 43 -5.60 16.93 -8.00
CA LYS A 43 -6.37 17.15 -6.76
C LYS A 43 -5.49 17.45 -5.55
N GLY A 44 -4.24 16.97 -5.54
CA GLY A 44 -3.31 17.16 -4.42
C GLY A 44 -3.72 16.48 -3.10
N THR A 45 -4.74 15.61 -3.12
CA THR A 45 -5.27 14.95 -1.91
C THR A 45 -4.58 13.64 -1.58
N PHE A 46 -4.02 12.97 -2.59
CA PHE A 46 -3.26 11.75 -2.41
C PHE A 46 -2.12 11.68 -3.44
N SER A 47 -1.16 10.81 -3.20
CA SER A 47 -0.08 10.52 -4.13
C SER A 47 0.25 9.04 -4.13
N ILE A 48 0.86 8.56 -5.21
CA ILE A 48 1.29 7.18 -5.35
C ILE A 48 2.80 7.14 -5.53
N VAL A 49 3.47 6.34 -4.70
CA VAL A 49 4.91 6.10 -4.77
C VAL A 49 5.13 4.65 -5.22
N ASP A 50 5.83 4.47 -6.33
CA ASP A 50 6.21 3.15 -6.81
C ASP A 50 7.46 2.67 -6.09
N ILE A 51 7.37 1.47 -5.53
CA ILE A 51 8.50 0.77 -4.94
C ILE A 51 8.94 -0.33 -5.92
N PRO A 52 10.18 -0.25 -6.44
CA PRO A 52 10.69 -1.31 -7.31
C PRO A 52 10.69 -2.66 -6.60
N GLU A 53 10.26 -3.72 -7.29
CA GLU A 53 10.24 -5.08 -6.70
C GLU A 53 11.62 -5.56 -6.24
N LYS A 54 12.69 -5.07 -6.88
CA LYS A 54 14.08 -5.39 -6.53
C LYS A 54 14.61 -4.59 -5.33
N LEU A 55 13.87 -3.59 -4.86
CA LEU A 55 14.28 -2.83 -3.67
C LEU A 55 14.18 -3.73 -2.44
N ALA A 56 15.27 -3.82 -1.68
CA ALA A 56 15.29 -4.57 -0.43
C ALA A 56 14.24 -4.00 0.54
N ALA A 57 13.50 -4.88 1.21
CA ALA A 57 12.42 -4.48 2.13
C ALA A 57 12.89 -3.50 3.20
N GLY A 58 14.10 -3.68 3.74
CA GLY A 58 14.71 -2.77 4.72
C GLY A 58 14.92 -1.33 4.21
N LYS A 59 14.85 -1.09 2.91
CA LYS A 59 14.98 0.24 2.31
C LYS A 59 13.63 0.88 1.95
N ILE A 60 12.54 0.14 2.01
CA ILE A 60 11.22 0.65 1.61
C ILE A 60 10.78 1.81 2.48
N ILE A 61 10.80 1.62 3.80
CA ILE A 61 10.38 2.67 4.74
C ILE A 61 11.30 3.88 4.63
N GLU A 62 12.61 3.69 4.59
CA GLU A 62 13.57 4.78 4.38
C GLU A 62 13.27 5.58 3.11
N THR A 63 12.96 4.90 2.00
CA THR A 63 12.61 5.53 0.73
C THR A 63 11.33 6.35 0.83
N LEU A 64 10.31 5.80 1.50
CA LEU A 64 9.01 6.46 1.65
C LEU A 64 9.07 7.69 2.56
N ILE A 65 9.87 7.65 3.63
CA ILE A 65 9.94 8.75 4.60
C ILE A 65 10.98 9.82 4.24
N ALA A 66 11.96 9.50 3.38
CA ALA A 66 13.06 10.40 3.03
C ALA A 66 12.63 11.80 2.56
N PRO A 67 11.55 11.98 1.76
CA PRO A 67 11.07 13.29 1.35
C PRO A 67 10.47 14.13 2.50
N TYR A 68 10.18 13.50 3.65
CA TYR A 68 9.41 14.09 4.75
C TYR A 68 10.23 14.27 6.03
N LYS A 69 11.56 14.45 5.90
CA LYS A 69 12.44 14.74 7.05
C LYS A 69 11.93 15.94 7.85
N GLY A 70 11.94 15.82 9.17
CA GLY A 70 11.44 16.85 10.07
C GLY A 70 9.92 16.83 10.25
N LYS A 71 9.21 15.86 9.69
CA LYS A 71 7.78 15.64 9.88
C LYS A 71 7.52 14.37 10.68
N THR A 72 6.48 14.40 11.48
CA THR A 72 5.91 13.19 12.07
C THR A 72 5.15 12.40 11.01
N ILE A 73 5.34 11.09 10.96
CA ILE A 73 4.78 10.23 9.93
C ILE A 73 4.00 9.11 10.59
N LEU A 74 2.74 8.90 10.15
CA LEU A 74 1.97 7.70 10.44
C LEU A 74 2.01 6.77 9.25
N ILE A 75 2.51 5.56 9.44
CA ILE A 75 2.47 4.48 8.46
C ILE A 75 1.35 3.52 8.86
N ASP A 76 0.45 3.23 7.93
CA ASP A 76 -0.67 2.28 8.06
C ASP A 76 -0.45 1.12 7.08
N PHE A 77 -0.19 -0.08 7.59
CA PHE A 77 -0.15 -1.30 6.81
C PHE A 77 -1.57 -1.86 6.70
N TRP A 78 -2.06 -1.95 5.48
CA TRP A 78 -3.44 -2.31 5.19
C TRP A 78 -3.59 -3.10 3.89
N ASN A 79 -4.79 -3.64 3.63
CA ASN A 79 -5.15 -4.21 2.33
C ASN A 79 -6.63 -3.93 2.00
N THR A 80 -6.98 -3.98 0.72
CA THR A 80 -8.34 -3.65 0.24
C THR A 80 -9.42 -4.57 0.81
N TRP A 81 -9.08 -5.82 1.09
CA TRP A 81 -9.95 -6.83 1.70
C TRP A 81 -10.03 -6.72 3.23
N CYS A 82 -9.15 -5.96 3.86
CA CYS A 82 -9.09 -5.82 5.32
C CYS A 82 -10.23 -4.92 5.83
N MET A 83 -11.33 -5.52 6.26
CA MET A 83 -12.46 -4.77 6.80
C MET A 83 -12.12 -3.94 8.06
N PRO A 84 -11.36 -4.47 9.04
CA PRO A 84 -10.93 -3.67 10.19
C PRO A 84 -10.10 -2.45 9.80
N CYS A 85 -9.19 -2.59 8.83
CA CYS A 85 -8.39 -1.47 8.33
C CYS A 85 -9.28 -0.35 7.76
N ARG A 86 -10.25 -0.72 6.93
CA ARG A 86 -11.19 0.23 6.31
C ARG A 86 -12.08 0.95 7.32
N ALA A 87 -12.51 0.23 8.37
CA ALA A 87 -13.27 0.82 9.47
C ALA A 87 -12.41 1.82 10.26
N ALA A 88 -11.17 1.44 10.59
CA ALA A 88 -10.23 2.30 11.29
C ALA A 88 -9.91 3.57 10.50
N MET A 89 -9.67 3.48 9.18
CA MET A 89 -9.43 4.65 8.31
C MET A 89 -10.56 5.67 8.36
N LYS A 90 -11.82 5.21 8.40
CA LYS A 90 -12.98 6.11 8.58
C LYS A 90 -12.94 6.83 9.92
N SER A 91 -12.58 6.11 10.97
CA SER A 91 -12.45 6.67 12.32
C SER A 91 -11.26 7.64 12.45
N ILE A 92 -10.17 7.43 11.71
CA ILE A 92 -8.97 8.29 11.71
C ILE A 92 -9.19 9.58 10.91
N LYS A 93 -10.16 9.64 10.02
CA LYS A 93 -10.38 10.81 9.14
C LYS A 93 -10.46 12.13 9.89
N PRO A 94 -11.18 12.29 11.01
CA PRO A 94 -11.20 13.54 11.79
C PRO A 94 -9.82 13.93 12.34
N ILE A 95 -9.02 12.94 12.79
CA ILE A 95 -7.64 13.21 13.27
C ILE A 95 -6.80 13.82 12.16
N LYS A 96 -6.93 13.34 10.92
CA LYS A 96 -6.18 13.87 9.77
C LYS A 96 -6.55 15.32 9.47
N GLU A 97 -7.80 15.70 9.69
CA GLU A 97 -8.27 17.08 9.50
C GLU A 97 -7.74 18.02 10.59
N GLU A 98 -7.57 17.52 11.82
CA GLU A 98 -6.99 18.26 12.94
C GLU A 98 -5.46 18.33 12.87
N MET A 99 -4.80 17.24 12.47
CA MET A 99 -3.34 17.06 12.50
C MET A 99 -2.74 17.09 11.09
N LYS A 100 -2.92 18.19 10.38
CA LYS A 100 -2.49 18.38 8.97
C LYS A 100 -0.97 18.37 8.78
N ASP A 101 -0.20 18.61 9.84
CA ASP A 101 1.26 18.60 9.80
C ASP A 101 1.85 17.19 9.76
N ILE A 102 1.05 16.18 10.06
CA ILE A 102 1.45 14.78 10.02
C ILE A 102 1.35 14.24 8.61
N VAL A 103 2.34 13.48 8.21
CA VAL A 103 2.35 12.75 6.94
C VAL A 103 1.73 11.38 7.14
N TYR A 104 0.78 11.02 6.29
CA TYR A 104 0.08 9.73 6.33
C TYR A 104 0.50 8.87 5.15
N ILE A 105 1.12 7.72 5.44
CA ILE A 105 1.60 6.76 4.44
C ILE A 105 0.83 5.45 4.58
N TYR A 106 0.28 4.97 3.47
CA TYR A 106 -0.50 3.73 3.40
C TYR A 106 0.24 2.70 2.56
N ILE A 107 0.56 1.57 3.16
CA ILE A 107 1.28 0.47 2.51
C ILE A 107 0.34 -0.71 2.37
N ALA A 108 0.01 -1.08 1.13
CA ALA A 108 -0.69 -2.30 0.79
C ALA A 108 0.27 -3.28 0.12
N ASP A 109 -0.08 -4.56 0.08
CA ASP A 109 0.67 -5.55 -0.68
C ASP A 109 -0.11 -6.07 -1.91
N ALA A 110 0.53 -6.97 -2.65
CA ALA A 110 -0.01 -7.51 -3.89
C ALA A 110 -1.25 -8.41 -3.70
N THR A 111 -1.65 -8.75 -2.47
CA THR A 111 -2.93 -9.41 -2.20
C THR A 111 -4.12 -8.46 -2.36
N SER A 112 -3.89 -7.15 -2.35
CA SER A 112 -4.85 -6.15 -2.80
C SER A 112 -4.87 -6.12 -4.33
N PRO A 113 -5.94 -6.57 -5.02
CA PRO A 113 -6.02 -6.45 -6.47
C PRO A 113 -5.85 -5.00 -6.91
N ILE A 114 -5.07 -4.78 -7.99
CA ILE A 114 -4.69 -3.42 -8.42
C ILE A 114 -5.89 -2.56 -8.80
N ASP A 115 -6.90 -3.15 -9.41
CA ASP A 115 -8.16 -2.50 -9.78
C ASP A 115 -8.91 -2.01 -8.53
N LYS A 116 -9.02 -2.86 -7.50
CA LYS A 116 -9.65 -2.50 -6.23
C LYS A 116 -8.86 -1.47 -5.43
N TRP A 117 -7.54 -1.59 -5.44
CA TRP A 117 -6.66 -0.62 -4.80
C TRP A 117 -6.79 0.76 -5.46
N ASN A 118 -6.76 0.83 -6.80
CA ASN A 118 -6.95 2.06 -7.57
C ASN A 118 -8.35 2.69 -7.35
N GLU A 119 -9.39 1.87 -7.16
CA GLU A 119 -10.75 2.33 -6.86
C GLU A 119 -10.84 3.01 -5.48
N MET A 120 -10.08 2.51 -4.49
CA MET A 120 -10.24 2.92 -3.09
C MET A 120 -9.36 4.09 -2.67
N ILE A 121 -8.13 4.20 -3.20
CA ILE A 121 -7.14 5.17 -2.70
C ILE A 121 -7.52 6.64 -2.95
N PRO A 122 -8.32 7.05 -3.96
CA PRO A 122 -8.74 8.44 -4.11
C PRO A 122 -9.51 9.01 -2.92
N ASP A 123 -10.19 8.16 -2.16
CA ASP A 123 -10.96 8.55 -0.98
C ASP A 123 -10.12 8.54 0.31
N ILE A 124 -8.86 8.08 0.21
CA ILE A 124 -7.94 7.96 1.35
C ILE A 124 -6.81 8.96 1.14
N HIS A 125 -6.95 10.16 1.71
CA HIS A 125 -5.93 11.21 1.57
C HIS A 125 -4.60 10.76 2.16
N GLY A 126 -3.50 10.96 1.43
CA GLY A 126 -2.15 10.60 1.87
C GLY A 126 -1.31 9.99 0.76
N ILE A 127 -0.25 9.32 1.17
CA ILE A 127 0.75 8.73 0.27
C ILE A 127 0.50 7.23 0.23
N HIS A 128 0.33 6.69 -0.95
CA HIS A 128 0.03 5.28 -1.16
C HIS A 128 1.16 4.56 -1.85
N THR A 129 1.44 3.37 -1.40
CA THR A 129 2.29 2.42 -2.12
C THR A 129 1.70 1.02 -2.06
N ARG A 130 1.97 0.25 -3.11
CA ARG A 130 1.62 -1.17 -3.17
C ARG A 130 2.88 -1.96 -3.49
N ILE A 131 3.29 -2.79 -2.54
CA ILE A 131 4.53 -3.57 -2.58
C ILE A 131 4.26 -5.03 -2.96
N SER A 132 5.29 -5.77 -3.31
CA SER A 132 5.17 -7.21 -3.58
C SER A 132 4.96 -8.01 -2.28
N ASN A 133 4.38 -9.22 -2.40
CA ASN A 133 4.17 -10.08 -1.24
C ASN A 133 5.48 -10.47 -0.53
N PRO A 134 6.59 -10.77 -1.22
CA PRO A 134 7.87 -10.99 -0.56
C PRO A 134 8.36 -9.78 0.23
N GLN A 135 8.21 -8.56 -0.31
CA GLN A 135 8.57 -7.33 0.41
C GLN A 135 7.69 -7.12 1.65
N SER A 136 6.38 -7.37 1.54
CA SER A 136 5.44 -7.29 2.67
C SER A 136 5.80 -8.28 3.78
N ALA A 137 6.08 -9.53 3.42
CA ALA A 137 6.47 -10.57 4.38
C ALA A 137 7.78 -10.22 5.12
N GLU A 138 8.74 -9.64 4.41
CA GLU A 138 10.01 -9.23 5.01
C GLU A 138 9.86 -8.00 5.91
N LEU A 139 9.01 -7.02 5.53
CA LEU A 139 8.65 -5.90 6.41
C LEU A 139 7.93 -6.39 7.67
N GLY A 140 7.03 -7.37 7.54
CA GLY A 140 6.36 -7.99 8.69
C GLY A 140 7.37 -8.56 9.70
N LYS A 141 8.41 -9.26 9.22
CA LYS A 141 9.50 -9.75 10.07
C LYS A 141 10.31 -8.61 10.69
N GLN A 142 10.73 -7.63 9.88
CA GLN A 142 11.55 -6.51 10.33
C GLN A 142 10.85 -5.66 11.40
N TYR A 143 9.55 -5.45 11.23
CA TYR A 143 8.72 -4.67 12.15
C TYR A 143 7.97 -5.55 13.16
N ASN A 144 8.20 -6.86 13.16
CA ASN A 144 7.60 -7.83 14.06
C ASN A 144 6.06 -7.72 14.13
N PHE A 145 5.41 -7.81 12.97
CA PHE A 145 3.95 -7.93 12.87
C PHE A 145 3.55 -8.99 11.85
N ASP A 146 2.42 -9.63 12.10
CA ASP A 146 1.84 -10.71 11.29
C ASP A 146 0.37 -10.45 10.91
N ALA A 147 -0.18 -9.33 11.34
CA ALA A 147 -1.57 -8.96 11.10
C ALA A 147 -1.71 -7.47 10.74
N ILE A 148 -2.82 -7.12 10.12
CA ILE A 148 -3.21 -5.77 9.74
C ILE A 148 -4.61 -5.42 10.28
N PRO A 149 -4.91 -4.13 10.56
CA PRO A 149 -4.00 -3.00 10.39
C PRO A 149 -2.83 -3.05 11.35
N THR A 150 -1.67 -2.52 10.95
CA THR A 150 -0.55 -2.24 11.82
C THR A 150 -0.10 -0.81 11.59
N TYR A 151 0.03 -0.08 12.68
CA TYR A 151 0.41 1.33 12.70
C TYR A 151 1.83 1.49 13.20
N VAL A 152 2.60 2.33 12.50
CA VAL A 152 3.95 2.73 12.92
C VAL A 152 4.03 4.25 12.90
N ILE A 153 4.54 4.87 13.98
CA ILE A 153 4.79 6.30 14.00
C ILE A 153 6.30 6.55 14.00
N ILE A 154 6.71 7.39 13.07
CA ILE A 154 8.07 7.90 12.95
C ILE A 154 8.06 9.37 13.41
N ASP A 155 8.97 9.74 14.29
CA ASP A 155 9.12 11.10 14.78
C ASP A 155 9.84 12.03 13.77
N LYS A 156 9.98 13.29 14.12
CA LYS A 156 10.66 14.31 13.29
C LYS A 156 12.14 14.02 13.06
N GLN A 157 12.76 13.19 13.90
CA GLN A 157 14.15 12.76 13.83
C GLN A 157 14.33 11.51 12.96
N GLY A 158 13.21 10.87 12.55
CA GLY A 158 13.22 9.66 11.76
C GLY A 158 13.25 8.37 12.58
N HIS A 159 13.03 8.42 13.89
CA HIS A 159 13.01 7.25 14.75
C HIS A 159 11.60 6.65 14.83
N LYS A 160 11.52 5.32 14.80
CA LYS A 160 10.28 4.62 15.13
C LYS A 160 10.04 4.71 16.63
N ILE A 161 8.97 5.42 17.03
CA ILE A 161 8.66 5.65 18.45
C ILE A 161 7.37 4.95 18.89
N TYR A 162 6.56 4.47 17.96
CA TYR A 162 5.31 3.76 18.25
C TYR A 162 5.06 2.68 17.22
N GLN A 163 4.46 1.59 17.68
CA GLN A 163 3.93 0.54 16.82
C GLN A 163 2.77 -0.15 17.54
N HIS A 164 1.69 -0.42 16.80
CA HIS A 164 0.55 -1.17 17.30
C HIS A 164 -0.11 -2.00 16.19
N THR A 165 -0.33 -3.29 16.45
CA THR A 165 -1.10 -4.18 15.58
C THR A 165 -2.55 -4.22 16.05
N GLY A 166 -3.47 -4.06 15.12
CA GLY A 166 -4.87 -3.74 15.38
C GLY A 166 -5.10 -2.24 15.49
N PHE A 167 -6.37 -1.82 15.49
CA PHE A 167 -6.71 -0.41 15.70
C PHE A 167 -6.70 -0.07 17.20
N PRO A 168 -5.81 0.82 17.66
CA PRO A 168 -5.66 1.13 19.09
C PRO A 168 -6.80 1.98 19.67
N GLY A 169 -7.72 2.44 18.82
CA GLY A 169 -8.72 3.45 19.15
C GLY A 169 -8.24 4.88 18.86
N ILE A 170 -9.20 5.79 18.77
CA ILE A 170 -8.96 7.18 18.36
C ILE A 170 -8.06 7.92 19.36
N GLU A 171 -8.39 7.82 20.66
CA GLU A 171 -7.70 8.57 21.71
C GLU A 171 -6.23 8.12 21.82
N ALA A 172 -5.97 6.82 21.85
CA ALA A 172 -4.62 6.30 21.95
C ALA A 172 -3.75 6.66 20.74
N LEU A 173 -4.34 6.60 19.52
CA LEU A 173 -3.61 6.99 18.31
C LEU A 173 -3.33 8.50 18.29
N LYS A 174 -4.30 9.32 18.67
CA LYS A 174 -4.17 10.78 18.72
C LYS A 174 -3.12 11.20 19.76
N GLU A 175 -3.12 10.56 20.92
CA GLU A 175 -2.11 10.79 21.96
C GLU A 175 -0.71 10.44 21.46
N ALA A 176 -0.53 9.26 20.84
CA ALA A 176 0.75 8.83 20.29
C ALA A 176 1.25 9.79 19.21
N LEU A 177 0.38 10.25 18.30
CA LEU A 177 0.72 11.23 17.27
C LEU A 177 1.08 12.60 17.87
N THR A 178 0.35 13.05 18.88
CA THR A 178 0.63 14.32 19.57
C THR A 178 1.98 14.29 20.25
N ASN A 179 2.33 13.18 20.91
CA ASN A 179 3.63 13.01 21.54
C ASN A 179 4.77 12.94 20.54
N ALA A 180 4.55 12.31 19.38
CA ALA A 180 5.52 12.24 18.28
C ALA A 180 5.76 13.60 17.60
N ASN A 181 4.80 14.51 17.67
CA ASN A 181 4.83 15.78 16.95
C ASN A 181 5.40 16.95 17.77
N LYS A 182 5.79 16.69 19.01
CA LYS A 182 6.50 17.67 19.86
C LYS A 182 7.94 17.86 19.37
#